data_d7050ec1514457d4ddb68df3d0cd6cb1
#
_entry.id   d7050ec1514457d4ddb68df3d0cd6cb1
#
_cell.length_a   1.000
_cell.length_b   1.000
_cell.length_c   1.000
_cell.angle_alpha   90.00
_cell.angle_beta   90.00
_cell.angle_gamma   90.00
#
_symmetry.space_group_name_H-M   'P 1'
#
loop_
_entity.id
_entity.type
_entity.pdbx_description
1 polymer ?
#
loop_
_entity_poly.entity_id
_entity_poly.type
_entity_poly.pdbx_seq_one_letter_code
_entity_poly.pdbx_strand_id
1 'polypeptide(L)'
;DMGCTPDFLPGYRPVTDSTAVSSLANEWGIDSLQFGENNPANDLLKNCANGIIKFLHIAGEDPVHSFYKGEEVKNALKTVPFLIVQDVYMTETAKMADIVLPTTTSAEKEGTFTNMTRHVQKVTPATLPQDQSRTDHDIFIQLAKVFGKQFSNSSVSEVQDEISKVVPIYKGTLPGTNSKQWNPDGFKQNPCFQVIGALQETKQKNGFPYKLVSNNHMFHIGSYTHYSKALTDIGPDCIAELNPEDARTLNVDEGDRIVIESDTHKVEVPVAVTTVTAKGMVYVPKNWTAVPVNLLRNGEEGAVSIKISKAG
;
A
#
# COMPACT_ATOMS: atom_id res chain seq x y z
N ASP A 1 10.77 2.63 1.16
CA ASP A 1 11.88 3.23 1.93
C ASP A 1 12.67 2.22 2.76
N MET A 2 12.17 1.01 2.93
CA MET A 2 12.80 -0.05 3.72
C MET A 2 13.41 -1.17 2.87
N GLY A 3 13.47 -1.01 1.55
CA GLY A 3 14.06 -1.96 0.61
C GLY A 3 13.23 -3.23 0.38
N CYS A 4 11.95 -3.22 0.71
CA CYS A 4 11.05 -4.33 0.45
C CYS A 4 10.51 -4.26 -0.99
N THR A 5 11.40 -4.44 -1.97
CA THR A 5 11.06 -4.48 -3.39
C THR A 5 11.55 -5.78 -4.02
N PRO A 6 10.99 -6.24 -5.14
CA PRO A 6 11.30 -7.55 -5.72
C PRO A 6 12.77 -7.74 -6.13
N ASP A 7 13.49 -6.66 -6.34
CA ASP A 7 14.88 -6.60 -6.82
C ASP A 7 15.92 -6.58 -5.69
N PHE A 8 15.48 -6.55 -4.42
CA PHE A 8 16.39 -6.54 -3.28
C PHE A 8 16.13 -7.69 -2.29
N LEU A 9 17.22 -8.25 -1.81
CA LEU A 9 17.24 -9.06 -0.60
C LEU A 9 17.13 -8.13 0.64
N PRO A 10 16.76 -8.67 1.81
CA PRO A 10 16.78 -7.90 3.05
C PRO A 10 18.08 -7.12 3.23
N GLY A 11 18.00 -5.85 3.56
CA GLY A 11 19.14 -4.96 3.73
C GLY A 11 19.65 -4.30 2.47
N TYR A 12 18.78 -4.10 1.46
CA TYR A 12 19.09 -3.43 0.18
C TYR A 12 20.20 -4.12 -0.64
N ARG A 13 20.35 -5.41 -0.51
CA ARG A 13 21.30 -6.19 -1.31
C ARG A 13 20.61 -6.62 -2.61
N PRO A 14 21.12 -6.26 -3.79
CA PRO A 14 20.50 -6.65 -5.05
C PRO A 14 20.36 -8.19 -5.16
N VAL A 15 19.25 -8.67 -5.69
CA VAL A 15 19.07 -10.12 -5.99
C VAL A 15 20.06 -10.64 -7.04
N THR A 16 20.74 -9.73 -7.75
CA THR A 16 21.82 -10.02 -8.69
C THR A 16 23.19 -10.18 -8.01
N ASP A 17 23.32 -9.85 -6.72
CA ASP A 17 24.54 -10.08 -5.96
C ASP A 17 24.64 -11.56 -5.54
N SER A 18 25.36 -12.33 -6.31
CA SER A 18 25.54 -13.77 -6.09
C SER A 18 26.12 -14.11 -4.72
N THR A 19 26.97 -13.24 -4.16
CA THR A 19 27.57 -13.44 -2.83
C THR A 19 26.52 -13.29 -1.73
N ALA A 20 25.68 -12.25 -1.83
CA ALA A 20 24.58 -12.03 -0.89
C ALA A 20 23.54 -13.15 -0.98
N VAL A 21 23.19 -13.57 -2.19
CA VAL A 21 22.26 -14.67 -2.46
C VAL A 21 22.78 -15.98 -1.85
N SER A 22 24.03 -16.34 -2.12
CA SER A 22 24.63 -17.58 -1.61
C SER A 22 24.75 -17.55 -0.08
N SER A 23 25.12 -16.40 0.50
CA SER A 23 25.20 -16.25 1.95
C SER A 23 23.84 -16.47 2.63
N LEU A 24 22.77 -15.92 2.07
CA LEU A 24 21.42 -16.09 2.60
C LEU A 24 20.89 -17.52 2.42
N ALA A 25 21.14 -18.14 1.26
CA ALA A 25 20.78 -19.54 1.01
C ALA A 25 21.45 -20.48 2.01
N ASN A 26 22.75 -20.29 2.26
CA ASN A 26 23.50 -21.06 3.26
C ASN A 26 22.93 -20.91 4.68
N GLU A 27 22.56 -19.69 5.07
CA GLU A 27 21.98 -19.45 6.39
C GLU A 27 20.61 -20.13 6.55
N TRP A 28 19.82 -20.16 5.50
CA TRP A 28 18.52 -20.83 5.49
C TRP A 28 18.60 -22.33 5.22
N GLY A 29 19.80 -22.88 4.98
CA GLY A 29 20.00 -24.31 4.74
C GLY A 29 19.34 -24.81 3.46
N ILE A 30 19.29 -23.98 2.43
CA ILE A 30 18.73 -24.32 1.11
C ILE A 30 19.82 -24.25 0.04
N ASP A 31 19.70 -25.10 -0.99
CA ASP A 31 20.72 -25.21 -2.03
C ASP A 31 20.89 -23.93 -2.85
N SER A 32 19.78 -23.24 -3.14
CA SER A 32 19.79 -21.99 -3.88
C SER A 32 18.50 -21.19 -3.65
N LEU A 33 18.60 -19.85 -3.74
CA LEU A 33 17.45 -18.97 -3.87
C LEU A 33 17.15 -18.80 -5.36
N GLN A 34 15.90 -19.07 -5.73
CA GLN A 34 15.43 -18.86 -7.09
C GLN A 34 14.65 -17.54 -7.13
N PHE A 35 15.09 -16.65 -7.99
CA PHE A 35 14.36 -15.40 -8.27
C PHE A 35 13.72 -15.56 -9.65
N GLY A 36 12.40 -15.37 -9.71
CA GLY A 36 11.67 -15.22 -10.96
C GLY A 36 11.97 -13.85 -11.60
N GLU A 37 11.36 -13.59 -12.74
CA GLU A 37 11.34 -12.24 -13.30
C GLU A 37 10.73 -11.27 -12.28
N ASN A 38 11.28 -10.05 -12.20
CA ASN A 38 10.74 -9.01 -11.35
C ASN A 38 9.29 -8.75 -11.73
N ASN A 39 8.37 -9.03 -10.79
CA ASN A 39 6.95 -8.79 -10.96
C ASN A 39 6.51 -7.68 -10.02
N PRO A 40 6.59 -6.41 -10.42
CA PRO A 40 5.97 -5.34 -9.65
C PRO A 40 4.47 -5.57 -9.53
N ALA A 41 3.83 -4.99 -8.51
CA ALA A 41 2.43 -5.26 -8.20
C ALA A 41 1.48 -5.09 -9.41
N ASN A 42 1.75 -4.12 -10.30
CA ASN A 42 0.97 -3.94 -11.52
C ASN A 42 1.10 -5.12 -12.50
N ASP A 43 2.28 -5.73 -12.62
CA ASP A 43 2.48 -6.89 -13.49
C ASP A 43 1.93 -8.17 -12.84
N LEU A 44 1.95 -8.26 -11.52
CA LEU A 44 1.26 -9.33 -10.78
C LEU A 44 -0.23 -9.34 -11.15
N LEU A 45 -0.90 -8.17 -11.14
CA LEU A 45 -2.31 -8.08 -11.53
C LEU A 45 -2.57 -8.47 -12.99
N LYS A 46 -1.67 -8.10 -13.91
CA LYS A 46 -1.75 -8.58 -15.31
C LYS A 46 -1.59 -10.10 -15.39
N ASN A 47 -0.67 -10.66 -14.62
CA ASN A 47 -0.45 -12.11 -14.56
C ASN A 47 -1.65 -12.85 -13.94
N CYS A 48 -2.33 -12.25 -12.98
CA CYS A 48 -3.63 -12.74 -12.50
C CYS A 48 -4.66 -12.75 -13.63
N ALA A 49 -4.86 -11.60 -14.30
CA ALA A 49 -5.83 -11.46 -15.39
C ALA A 49 -5.57 -12.45 -16.54
N ASN A 50 -4.31 -12.75 -16.82
CA ASN A 50 -3.89 -13.72 -17.83
C ASN A 50 -3.96 -15.19 -17.35
N GLY A 51 -4.41 -15.44 -16.13
CA GLY A 51 -4.51 -16.79 -15.56
C GLY A 51 -3.18 -17.49 -15.28
N ILE A 52 -2.08 -16.73 -15.22
CA ILE A 52 -0.75 -17.26 -14.89
C ILE A 52 -0.68 -17.59 -13.39
N ILE A 53 -1.21 -16.71 -12.56
CA ILE A 53 -1.25 -16.90 -11.09
C ILE A 53 -2.37 -17.86 -10.73
N LYS A 54 -2.02 -18.97 -10.09
CA LYS A 54 -2.98 -20.00 -9.65
C LYS A 54 -3.30 -19.94 -8.16
N PHE A 55 -2.42 -19.33 -7.39
CA PHE A 55 -2.52 -19.13 -5.96
C PHE A 55 -1.98 -17.75 -5.63
N LEU A 56 -2.72 -16.98 -4.86
CA LEU A 56 -2.30 -15.66 -4.38
C LEU A 56 -2.61 -15.52 -2.89
N HIS A 57 -1.64 -15.08 -2.13
CA HIS A 57 -1.80 -14.69 -0.73
C HIS A 57 -1.50 -13.20 -0.60
N ILE A 58 -2.50 -12.44 -0.20
CA ILE A 58 -2.40 -11.00 0.06
C ILE A 58 -2.43 -10.80 1.57
N ALA A 59 -1.41 -10.12 2.09
CA ALA A 59 -1.27 -9.88 3.52
C ALA A 59 -1.14 -8.37 3.82
N GLY A 60 -2.10 -7.82 4.57
CA GLY A 60 -2.08 -6.44 5.04
C GLY A 60 -2.23 -5.38 3.94
N GLU A 61 -2.93 -5.71 2.84
CA GLU A 61 -3.15 -4.80 1.73
C GLU A 61 -4.57 -4.97 1.17
N ASP A 62 -5.19 -3.85 0.79
CA ASP A 62 -6.49 -3.81 0.10
C ASP A 62 -6.35 -3.22 -1.32
N PRO A 63 -5.79 -3.99 -2.28
CA PRO A 63 -5.53 -3.48 -3.62
C PRO A 63 -6.80 -3.07 -4.39
N VAL A 64 -7.96 -3.61 -4.05
CA VAL A 64 -9.23 -3.18 -4.64
C VAL A 64 -9.53 -1.72 -4.31
N HIS A 65 -9.16 -1.27 -3.11
CA HIS A 65 -9.37 0.11 -2.66
C HIS A 65 -8.16 1.02 -2.93
N SER A 66 -6.94 0.51 -2.73
CA SER A 66 -5.73 1.33 -2.73
C SER A 66 -5.11 1.52 -4.12
N PHE A 67 -5.27 0.56 -5.02
CA PHE A 67 -4.68 0.64 -6.36
C PHE A 67 -5.56 1.46 -7.29
N TYR A 68 -4.91 2.06 -8.29
CA TYR A 68 -5.62 2.66 -9.41
C TYR A 68 -6.35 1.57 -10.20
N LYS A 69 -7.49 1.92 -10.82
CA LYS A 69 -8.29 0.99 -11.62
C LYS A 69 -8.90 -0.16 -10.79
N GLY A 70 -9.49 0.15 -9.66
CA GLY A 70 -10.04 -0.84 -8.73
C GLY A 70 -10.92 -1.92 -9.38
N GLU A 71 -11.68 -1.59 -10.46
CA GLU A 71 -12.47 -2.60 -11.18
C GLU A 71 -11.60 -3.58 -11.99
N GLU A 72 -10.49 -3.11 -12.59
CA GLU A 72 -9.52 -4.01 -13.25
C GLU A 72 -8.85 -4.92 -12.21
N VAL A 73 -8.54 -4.39 -11.02
CA VAL A 73 -8.02 -5.16 -9.90
C VAL A 73 -9.02 -6.24 -9.47
N LYS A 74 -10.28 -5.88 -9.26
CA LYS A 74 -11.34 -6.84 -8.95
C LYS A 74 -11.44 -7.94 -10.00
N ASN A 75 -11.43 -7.57 -11.27
CA ASN A 75 -11.53 -8.52 -12.36
C ASN A 75 -10.30 -9.43 -12.42
N ALA A 76 -9.10 -8.90 -12.21
CA ALA A 76 -7.88 -9.68 -12.13
C ALA A 76 -7.91 -10.68 -10.95
N LEU A 77 -8.33 -10.25 -9.77
CA LEU A 77 -8.42 -11.13 -8.60
C LEU A 77 -9.46 -12.24 -8.76
N LYS A 78 -10.59 -11.97 -9.44
CA LYS A 78 -11.60 -13.00 -9.76
C LYS A 78 -11.08 -14.14 -10.64
N THR A 79 -10.00 -13.92 -11.39
CA THR A 79 -9.40 -14.97 -12.24
C THR A 79 -8.45 -15.89 -11.48
N VAL A 80 -8.05 -15.51 -10.26
CA VAL A 80 -7.15 -16.32 -9.42
C VAL A 80 -7.94 -17.51 -8.87
N PRO A 81 -7.54 -18.75 -9.16
CA PRO A 81 -8.28 -19.94 -8.74
C PRO A 81 -8.34 -20.14 -7.22
N PHE A 82 -7.37 -19.62 -6.48
CA PHE A 82 -7.34 -19.71 -5.04
C PHE A 82 -6.70 -18.47 -4.42
N LEU A 83 -7.50 -17.67 -3.73
CA LEU A 83 -7.12 -16.40 -3.11
C LEU A 83 -7.22 -16.49 -1.59
N ILE A 84 -6.11 -16.26 -0.92
CA ILE A 84 -6.08 -16.04 0.54
C ILE A 84 -5.84 -14.58 0.81
N VAL A 85 -6.61 -13.99 1.73
CA VAL A 85 -6.38 -12.63 2.24
C VAL A 85 -6.21 -12.69 3.75
N GLN A 86 -5.10 -12.11 4.21
CA GLN A 86 -4.77 -11.96 5.62
C GLN A 86 -4.85 -10.48 5.97
N ASP A 87 -5.82 -10.09 6.77
CA ASP A 87 -6.02 -8.69 7.12
C ASP A 87 -6.65 -8.54 8.51
N VAL A 88 -6.54 -7.32 9.05
CA VAL A 88 -7.16 -6.92 10.33
C VAL A 88 -8.65 -6.68 10.16
N TYR A 89 -9.07 -6.23 8.99
CA TYR A 89 -10.45 -5.89 8.66
C TYR A 89 -10.97 -6.69 7.47
N MET A 90 -12.29 -6.82 7.40
CA MET A 90 -12.98 -7.38 6.24
C MET A 90 -13.02 -6.31 5.11
N THR A 91 -11.86 -6.13 4.45
CA THR A 91 -11.69 -5.19 3.35
C THR A 91 -12.42 -5.61 2.08
N GLU A 92 -12.50 -4.74 1.08
CA GLU A 92 -13.11 -5.09 -0.22
C GLU A 92 -12.36 -6.25 -0.90
N THR A 93 -11.03 -6.30 -0.75
CA THR A 93 -10.23 -7.44 -1.21
C THR A 93 -10.51 -8.70 -0.40
N ALA A 94 -10.62 -8.60 0.92
CA ALA A 94 -10.92 -9.73 1.79
C ALA A 94 -12.28 -10.38 1.47
N LYS A 95 -13.28 -9.59 1.09
CA LYS A 95 -14.60 -10.10 0.66
C LYS A 95 -14.57 -10.96 -0.59
N MET A 96 -13.49 -10.91 -1.36
CA MET A 96 -13.32 -11.68 -2.59
C MET A 96 -12.53 -12.98 -2.37
N ALA A 97 -11.92 -13.15 -1.20
CA ALA A 97 -11.04 -14.28 -0.90
C ALA A 97 -11.82 -15.59 -0.70
N ASP A 98 -11.20 -16.70 -1.10
CA ASP A 98 -11.67 -18.05 -0.75
C ASP A 98 -11.46 -18.33 0.74
N ILE A 99 -10.36 -17.80 1.30
CA ILE A 99 -10.03 -17.89 2.73
C ILE A 99 -9.60 -16.51 3.24
N VAL A 100 -10.20 -16.10 4.37
CA VAL A 100 -9.76 -14.91 5.11
C VAL A 100 -9.09 -15.36 6.41
N LEU A 101 -7.88 -14.87 6.64
CA LEU A 101 -7.10 -15.14 7.85
C LEU A 101 -7.07 -13.84 8.68
N PRO A 102 -7.81 -13.78 9.80
CA PRO A 102 -7.83 -12.59 10.64
C PRO A 102 -6.49 -12.44 11.35
N THR A 103 -5.83 -11.29 11.14
CA THR A 103 -4.57 -10.97 11.80
C THR A 103 -4.74 -9.89 12.87
N THR A 104 -3.71 -9.74 13.71
CA THR A 104 -3.68 -8.76 14.80
C THR A 104 -3.21 -7.40 14.35
N THR A 105 -3.67 -6.37 15.04
CA THR A 105 -3.13 -5.00 14.91
C THR A 105 -1.75 -4.88 15.56
N SER A 106 -1.07 -3.75 15.34
CA SER A 106 0.19 -3.45 16.02
C SER A 106 0.08 -3.33 17.54
N ALA A 107 -1.13 -3.06 18.06
CA ALA A 107 -1.39 -2.99 19.50
C ALA A 107 -1.56 -4.37 20.16
N GLU A 108 -1.70 -5.43 19.40
CA GLU A 108 -2.00 -6.79 19.85
C GLU A 108 -0.84 -7.76 19.66
N LYS A 109 0.30 -7.29 19.14
CA LYS A 109 1.47 -8.13 18.86
C LYS A 109 2.78 -7.47 19.30
N GLU A 110 3.79 -8.29 19.52
CA GLU A 110 5.16 -7.81 19.73
C GLU A 110 5.96 -7.86 18.44
N GLY A 111 7.05 -7.10 18.41
CA GLY A 111 7.96 -7.04 17.28
C GLY A 111 8.81 -5.79 17.28
N THR A 112 9.23 -5.38 16.10
CA THR A 112 9.96 -4.14 15.90
C THR A 112 9.45 -3.38 14.70
N PHE A 113 9.49 -2.05 14.79
CA PHE A 113 9.30 -1.14 13.66
C PHE A 113 10.56 -0.30 13.46
N THR A 114 10.92 -0.10 12.20
CA THR A 114 11.97 0.84 11.83
C THR A 114 11.32 2.13 11.33
N ASN A 115 11.64 3.25 11.96
CA ASN A 115 11.08 4.56 11.57
C ASN A 115 11.86 5.20 10.41
N MET A 116 11.40 6.36 9.94
CA MET A 116 12.03 7.09 8.82
C MET A 116 13.50 7.51 9.11
N THR A 117 13.85 7.70 10.37
CA THR A 117 15.23 8.00 10.78
C THR A 117 16.08 6.75 10.98
N ARG A 118 15.57 5.59 10.57
CA ARG A 118 16.25 4.28 10.65
C ARG A 118 16.47 3.76 12.07
N HIS A 119 15.70 4.25 13.02
CA HIS A 119 15.69 3.69 14.37
C HIS A 119 14.77 2.48 14.45
N VAL A 120 15.31 1.37 14.95
CA VAL A 120 14.58 0.14 15.22
C VAL A 120 13.98 0.24 16.62
N GLN A 121 12.67 0.24 16.71
CA GLN A 121 11.91 0.45 17.93
C GLN A 121 11.13 -0.81 18.28
N LYS A 122 11.22 -1.23 19.54
CA LYS A 122 10.42 -2.37 20.04
C LYS A 122 8.96 -1.96 20.19
N VAL A 123 8.09 -2.85 19.77
CA VAL A 123 6.64 -2.79 20.01
C VAL A 123 6.28 -3.90 20.96
N THR A 124 5.49 -3.58 21.97
CA THR A 124 4.94 -4.52 22.95
C THR A 124 3.43 -4.47 22.87
N PRO A 125 2.73 -5.61 23.04
CA PRO A 125 1.28 -5.61 23.01
C PRO A 125 0.71 -4.70 24.11
N ALA A 126 -0.26 -3.88 23.72
CA ALA A 126 -1.05 -3.06 24.64
C ALA A 126 -2.37 -3.75 25.04
N THR A 127 -2.80 -4.72 24.24
CA THR A 127 -4.02 -5.51 24.48
C THR A 127 -3.82 -6.92 23.95
N LEU A 128 -4.75 -7.81 24.30
CA LEU A 128 -4.78 -9.17 23.77
C LEU A 128 -5.41 -9.20 22.38
N PRO A 129 -5.02 -10.18 21.52
CA PRO A 129 -5.69 -10.43 20.25
C PRO A 129 -7.20 -10.61 20.44
N GLN A 130 -7.98 -10.06 19.52
CA GLN A 130 -9.43 -10.22 19.53
C GLN A 130 -9.85 -11.55 18.90
N ASP A 131 -10.78 -12.23 19.54
CA ASP A 131 -11.45 -13.44 19.07
C ASP A 131 -10.46 -14.51 18.55
N GLN A 132 -10.53 -14.82 17.26
CA GLN A 132 -9.69 -15.81 16.59
C GLN A 132 -8.51 -15.20 15.83
N SER A 133 -8.29 -13.89 15.97
CA SER A 133 -7.16 -13.26 15.29
C SER A 133 -5.82 -13.78 15.84
N ARG A 134 -4.83 -13.89 14.95
CA ARG A 134 -3.50 -14.38 15.26
C ARG A 134 -2.45 -13.42 14.73
N THR A 135 -1.27 -13.46 15.32
CA THR A 135 -0.16 -12.65 14.77
C THR A 135 0.21 -13.14 13.37
N ASP A 136 0.71 -12.24 12.53
CA ASP A 136 1.20 -12.61 11.20
C ASP A 136 2.25 -13.73 11.29
N HIS A 137 3.13 -13.66 12.28
CA HIS A 137 4.14 -14.68 12.58
C HIS A 137 3.51 -16.06 12.82
N ASP A 138 2.50 -16.15 13.68
CA ASP A 138 1.80 -17.41 13.96
C ASP A 138 1.08 -17.96 12.72
N ILE A 139 0.47 -17.07 11.93
CA ILE A 139 -0.20 -17.45 10.68
C ILE A 139 0.81 -18.07 9.71
N PHE A 140 1.96 -17.42 9.49
CA PHE A 140 2.98 -17.97 8.59
C PHE A 140 3.56 -19.29 9.08
N ILE A 141 3.80 -19.44 10.38
CA ILE A 141 4.25 -20.73 10.96
C ILE A 141 3.22 -21.83 10.67
N GLN A 142 1.94 -21.55 10.86
CA GLN A 142 0.88 -22.54 10.63
C GLN A 142 0.71 -22.86 9.15
N LEU A 143 0.77 -21.88 8.29
CA LEU A 143 0.75 -22.10 6.84
C LEU A 143 1.94 -22.96 6.40
N ALA A 144 3.14 -22.70 6.90
CA ALA A 144 4.31 -23.52 6.60
C ALA A 144 4.09 -24.99 6.98
N LYS A 145 3.50 -25.25 8.13
CA LYS A 145 3.15 -26.63 8.56
C LYS A 145 2.16 -27.31 7.61
N VAL A 146 1.17 -26.58 7.12
CA VAL A 146 0.21 -27.08 6.11
C VAL A 146 0.92 -27.48 4.83
N PHE A 147 1.94 -26.72 4.43
CA PHE A 147 2.78 -27.05 3.26
C PHE A 147 3.89 -28.09 3.57
N GLY A 148 3.86 -28.74 4.72
CA GLY A 148 4.85 -29.74 5.11
C GLY A 148 6.23 -29.16 5.40
N LYS A 149 6.30 -27.85 5.70
CA LYS A 149 7.53 -27.14 6.08
C LYS A 149 7.47 -26.74 7.55
N GLN A 150 8.65 -26.60 8.13
CA GLN A 150 8.78 -26.16 9.52
C GLN A 150 9.79 -25.02 9.60
N PHE A 151 9.39 -23.89 10.13
CA PHE A 151 10.32 -22.83 10.46
C PHE A 151 11.09 -23.20 11.72
N SER A 152 12.39 -22.91 11.75
CA SER A 152 13.23 -23.10 12.94
C SER A 152 12.92 -22.10 14.04
N ASN A 153 12.51 -20.90 13.66
CA ASN A 153 12.22 -19.80 14.58
C ASN A 153 10.74 -19.80 14.98
N SER A 154 10.49 -20.09 16.24
CA SER A 154 9.13 -20.19 16.81
C SER A 154 8.71 -18.96 17.61
N SER A 155 9.64 -18.06 17.91
CA SER A 155 9.40 -16.83 18.67
C SER A 155 9.88 -15.59 17.91
N VAL A 156 9.30 -14.44 18.25
CA VAL A 156 9.71 -13.14 17.70
C VAL A 156 11.19 -12.85 18.01
N SER A 157 11.68 -13.25 19.19
CA SER A 157 13.10 -13.08 19.56
C SER A 157 14.02 -13.87 18.64
N GLU A 158 13.71 -15.12 18.34
CA GLU A 158 14.50 -15.95 17.43
C GLU A 158 14.54 -15.37 16.02
N VAL A 159 13.40 -14.83 15.53
CA VAL A 159 13.35 -14.13 14.24
C VAL A 159 14.21 -12.86 14.27
N GLN A 160 14.21 -12.11 15.37
CA GLN A 160 15.06 -10.93 15.52
C GLN A 160 16.55 -11.27 15.54
N ASP A 161 16.92 -12.37 16.18
CA ASP A 161 18.30 -12.88 16.20
C ASP A 161 18.75 -13.29 14.79
N GLU A 162 17.91 -13.97 14.04
CA GLU A 162 18.17 -14.28 12.64
C GLU A 162 18.33 -13.03 11.80
N ILE A 163 17.40 -12.07 11.88
CA ILE A 163 17.51 -10.78 11.18
C ILE A 163 18.86 -10.10 11.49
N SER A 164 19.27 -10.06 12.77
CA SER A 164 20.54 -9.47 13.18
C SER A 164 21.76 -10.19 12.59
N LYS A 165 21.64 -11.49 12.33
CA LYS A 165 22.69 -12.33 11.77
C LYS A 165 22.77 -12.19 10.25
N VAL A 166 21.64 -12.23 9.55
CA VAL A 166 21.61 -12.32 8.08
C VAL A 166 21.47 -10.97 7.38
N VAL A 167 21.02 -9.92 8.08
CA VAL A 167 20.81 -8.59 7.51
C VAL A 167 21.82 -7.60 8.09
N PRO A 168 22.90 -7.26 7.37
CA PRO A 168 24.02 -6.49 7.91
C PRO A 168 23.64 -5.14 8.56
N ILE A 169 22.67 -4.41 8.00
CA ILE A 169 22.23 -3.12 8.55
C ILE A 169 21.53 -3.25 9.89
N TYR A 170 20.99 -4.43 10.22
CA TYR A 170 20.36 -4.70 11.51
C TYR A 170 21.31 -5.28 12.55
N LYS A 171 22.58 -5.52 12.20
CA LYS A 171 23.57 -6.10 13.12
C LYS A 171 23.77 -5.22 14.36
N GLY A 172 23.41 -5.76 15.51
CA GLY A 172 23.52 -5.06 16.79
C GLY A 172 22.51 -3.94 17.03
N THR A 173 21.47 -3.83 16.20
CA THR A 173 20.43 -2.78 16.31
C THR A 173 19.14 -3.29 16.92
N LEU A 174 18.96 -4.61 16.99
CA LEU A 174 17.75 -5.19 17.55
C LEU A 174 17.68 -4.99 19.06
N PRO A 175 16.51 -4.63 19.56
CA PRO A 175 16.44 -3.98 20.85
C PRO A 175 16.55 -4.94 22.04
N GLY A 176 17.49 -4.62 22.92
CA GLY A 176 17.15 -4.78 24.32
C GLY A 176 16.09 -3.76 24.74
N THR A 177 16.50 -2.66 25.38
CA THR A 177 15.57 -1.67 25.96
C THR A 177 15.50 -0.33 25.22
N ASN A 178 16.42 -0.04 24.31
CA ASN A 178 16.53 1.26 23.63
C ASN A 178 16.50 1.11 22.11
N SER A 179 15.83 2.06 21.42
CA SER A 179 15.88 2.12 19.97
C SER A 179 17.31 2.39 19.50
N LYS A 180 17.74 1.65 18.48
CA LYS A 180 19.06 1.84 17.86
C LYS A 180 18.89 2.13 16.39
N GLN A 181 19.74 3.01 15.89
CA GLN A 181 19.78 3.32 14.46
C GLN A 181 20.47 2.20 13.69
N TRP A 182 20.10 2.01 12.44
CA TRP A 182 20.77 1.10 11.53
C TRP A 182 22.28 1.34 11.52
N ASN A 183 23.03 0.26 11.43
CA ASN A 183 24.47 0.35 11.28
C ASN A 183 24.82 0.94 9.90
N PRO A 184 25.40 2.14 9.83
CA PRO A 184 25.76 2.76 8.54
C PRO A 184 26.84 1.96 7.79
N ASP A 185 27.69 1.21 8.49
CA ASP A 185 28.72 0.38 7.87
C ASP A 185 28.17 -0.82 7.11
N GLY A 186 26.92 -1.20 7.40
CA GLY A 186 26.18 -2.23 6.65
C GLY A 186 25.62 -1.74 5.30
N PHE A 187 25.64 -0.43 5.05
CA PHE A 187 25.06 0.18 3.87
C PHE A 187 26.16 0.64 2.91
N LYS A 188 26.53 -0.22 1.98
CA LYS A 188 27.64 0.02 1.04
C LYS A 188 27.22 0.75 -0.25
N GLN A 189 25.98 1.17 -0.39
CA GLN A 189 25.57 1.90 -1.59
C GLN A 189 25.88 3.38 -1.44
N ASN A 190 26.68 3.89 -2.36
CA ASN A 190 26.80 5.34 -2.52
C ASN A 190 25.46 5.91 -2.96
N PRO A 191 24.86 6.86 -2.24
CA PRO A 191 23.65 7.51 -2.69
C PRO A 191 23.94 8.19 -4.03
N CYS A 192 23.26 7.77 -5.09
CA CYS A 192 23.30 8.47 -6.36
C CYS A 192 22.00 9.24 -6.53
N PHE A 193 22.09 10.52 -6.79
CA PHE A 193 20.96 11.30 -7.25
C PHE A 193 20.73 10.97 -8.73
N GLN A 194 19.63 10.31 -9.03
CA GLN A 194 19.16 10.29 -10.40
C GLN A 194 18.51 11.64 -10.69
N VAL A 195 18.99 12.31 -11.71
CA VAL A 195 18.28 13.47 -12.26
C VAL A 195 16.97 12.92 -12.84
N ILE A 196 15.87 13.20 -12.16
CA ILE A 196 14.55 12.94 -12.70
C ILE A 196 14.46 13.77 -13.99
N GLY A 197 14.29 13.11 -15.12
CA GLY A 197 14.06 13.80 -16.40
C GLY A 197 12.90 14.79 -16.27
N ALA A 198 12.86 15.80 -17.13
CA ALA A 198 11.78 16.79 -17.12
C ALA A 198 10.43 16.05 -17.05
N LEU A 199 9.62 16.39 -16.05
CA LEU A 199 8.26 15.86 -15.91
C LEU A 199 7.55 16.14 -17.25
N GLN A 200 7.11 15.09 -17.92
CA GLN A 200 6.31 15.27 -19.13
C GLN A 200 4.99 15.92 -18.70
N GLU A 201 4.70 17.09 -19.28
CA GLU A 201 3.38 17.68 -19.11
C GLU A 201 2.34 16.68 -19.59
N THR A 202 1.45 16.28 -18.71
CA THR A 202 0.29 15.45 -19.09
C THR A 202 -0.56 16.25 -20.06
N LYS A 203 -0.59 15.83 -21.34
CA LYS A 203 -1.40 16.49 -22.36
C LYS A 203 -2.87 16.43 -21.93
N GLN A 204 -3.51 17.60 -21.97
CA GLN A 204 -4.94 17.70 -21.72
C GLN A 204 -5.71 16.87 -22.75
N LYS A 205 -6.59 16.00 -22.26
CA LYS A 205 -7.41 15.13 -23.13
C LYS A 205 -8.59 15.94 -23.66
N ASN A 206 -8.87 15.81 -24.97
CA ASN A 206 -10.01 16.47 -25.60
C ASN A 206 -11.32 16.06 -24.90
N GLY A 207 -12.16 17.04 -24.53
CA GLY A 207 -13.41 16.82 -23.82
C GLY A 207 -13.29 16.71 -22.29
N PHE A 208 -12.07 16.77 -21.74
CA PHE A 208 -11.81 16.70 -20.31
C PHE A 208 -10.99 17.93 -19.87
N PRO A 209 -11.64 19.09 -19.71
CA PRO A 209 -10.95 20.38 -19.56
C PRO A 209 -10.30 20.61 -18.17
N TYR A 210 -10.60 19.78 -17.20
CA TYR A 210 -10.10 19.92 -15.84
C TYR A 210 -9.07 18.84 -15.50
N LYS A 211 -8.26 19.09 -14.48
CA LYS A 211 -7.32 18.13 -13.90
C LYS A 211 -7.73 17.76 -12.49
N LEU A 212 -7.79 16.46 -12.21
CA LEU A 212 -8.02 15.93 -10.87
C LEU A 212 -6.70 15.85 -10.10
N VAL A 213 -6.68 16.49 -8.94
CA VAL A 213 -5.63 16.34 -7.92
C VAL A 213 -6.21 15.62 -6.72
N SER A 214 -5.52 14.61 -6.23
CA SER A 214 -6.01 13.82 -5.09
C SER A 214 -4.85 13.42 -4.20
N ASN A 215 -5.04 13.56 -2.89
CA ASN A 215 -4.05 13.18 -1.89
C ASN A 215 -4.74 12.68 -0.61
N ASN A 216 -3.94 12.10 0.29
CA ASN A 216 -4.40 11.75 1.63
C ASN A 216 -4.78 13.00 2.41
N HIS A 217 -5.77 12.86 3.27
CA HIS A 217 -6.12 13.89 4.24
C HIS A 217 -5.50 13.58 5.61
N MET A 218 -5.19 14.63 6.39
CA MET A 218 -4.82 14.44 7.79
C MET A 218 -5.95 13.71 8.52
N PHE A 219 -5.61 12.74 9.39
CA PHE A 219 -6.53 11.83 10.09
C PHE A 219 -7.23 10.78 9.21
N HIS A 220 -7.15 10.87 7.87
CA HIS A 220 -7.70 9.87 6.98
C HIS A 220 -6.71 9.53 5.86
N ILE A 221 -5.68 8.75 6.22
CA ILE A 221 -4.49 8.51 5.39
C ILE A 221 -4.49 7.16 4.65
N GLY A 222 -5.47 6.30 4.91
CA GLY A 222 -5.51 4.98 4.27
C GLY A 222 -6.76 4.19 4.60
N SER A 223 -6.83 2.96 4.08
CA SER A 223 -7.99 2.07 4.26
C SER A 223 -8.30 1.78 5.72
N TYR A 224 -7.30 1.66 6.58
CA TYR A 224 -7.52 1.36 8.01
C TYR A 224 -8.18 2.49 8.78
N THR A 225 -7.88 3.74 8.44
CA THR A 225 -8.51 4.88 9.11
C THR A 225 -10.02 4.96 8.86
N HIS A 226 -10.50 4.37 7.76
CA HIS A 226 -11.92 4.25 7.47
C HIS A 226 -12.70 3.47 8.54
N TYR A 227 -12.05 2.50 9.18
CA TYR A 227 -12.65 1.68 10.25
C TYR A 227 -12.54 2.33 11.63
N SER A 228 -11.87 3.46 11.76
CA SER A 228 -11.75 4.21 13.02
C SER A 228 -12.76 5.35 13.08
N LYS A 229 -13.88 5.12 13.75
CA LYS A 229 -14.91 6.16 13.93
C LYS A 229 -14.33 7.45 14.54
N ALA A 230 -13.43 7.33 15.51
CA ALA A 230 -12.80 8.50 16.14
C ALA A 230 -12.00 9.35 15.13
N LEU A 231 -11.30 8.72 14.18
CA LEU A 231 -10.53 9.41 13.15
C LEU A 231 -11.45 10.00 12.06
N THR A 232 -12.49 9.27 11.67
CA THR A 232 -13.45 9.77 10.67
C THR A 232 -14.34 10.89 11.21
N ASP A 233 -14.65 10.90 12.52
CA ASP A 233 -15.44 11.96 13.13
C ASP A 233 -14.66 13.29 13.25
N ILE A 234 -13.34 13.27 13.36
CA ILE A 234 -12.49 14.47 13.41
C ILE A 234 -11.91 14.85 12.04
N GLY A 235 -11.94 13.93 11.09
CA GLY A 235 -11.55 14.20 9.70
C GLY A 235 -12.61 15.06 9.01
N PRO A 236 -12.24 15.89 8.05
CA PRO A 236 -13.21 16.60 7.23
C PRO A 236 -13.98 15.59 6.36
N ASP A 237 -15.21 15.97 5.98
CA ASP A 237 -15.97 15.22 4.99
C ASP A 237 -15.24 15.12 3.64
N CYS A 238 -15.62 14.14 2.82
CA CYS A 238 -15.14 14.06 1.46
C CYS A 238 -15.80 15.14 0.61
N ILE A 239 -15.13 16.27 0.47
CA ILE A 239 -15.60 17.46 -0.26
C ILE A 239 -14.59 17.75 -1.37
N ALA A 240 -15.07 17.98 -2.58
CA ALA A 240 -14.24 18.47 -3.68
C ALA A 240 -13.98 19.96 -3.50
N GLU A 241 -12.77 20.39 -3.79
CA GLU A 241 -12.42 21.81 -3.79
C GLU A 241 -12.32 22.33 -5.22
N LEU A 242 -13.03 23.43 -5.52
CA LEU A 242 -13.10 24.02 -6.85
C LEU A 242 -12.79 25.52 -6.79
N ASN A 243 -12.06 26.00 -7.81
CA ASN A 243 -11.76 27.41 -7.91
C ASN A 243 -13.02 28.25 -8.20
N PRO A 244 -13.18 29.47 -7.62
CA PRO A 244 -14.37 30.30 -7.82
C PRO A 244 -14.68 30.65 -9.28
N GLU A 245 -13.67 30.77 -10.15
CA GLU A 245 -13.88 31.04 -11.58
C GLU A 245 -14.47 29.83 -12.30
N ASP A 246 -14.00 28.64 -11.96
CA ASP A 246 -14.49 27.38 -12.49
C ASP A 246 -15.91 27.11 -11.99
N ALA A 247 -16.17 27.36 -10.71
CA ALA A 247 -17.49 27.24 -10.10
C ALA A 247 -18.55 28.10 -10.83
N ARG A 248 -18.20 29.36 -11.11
CA ARG A 248 -19.07 30.26 -11.90
C ARG A 248 -19.31 29.73 -13.32
N THR A 249 -18.26 29.23 -13.98
CA THR A 249 -18.36 28.68 -15.35
C THR A 249 -19.27 27.45 -15.40
N LEU A 250 -19.26 26.65 -14.33
CA LEU A 250 -20.07 25.43 -14.19
C LEU A 250 -21.46 25.71 -13.59
N ASN A 251 -21.74 26.93 -13.17
CA ASN A 251 -22.95 27.32 -12.42
C ASN A 251 -23.14 26.47 -11.16
N VAL A 252 -22.08 26.37 -10.37
CA VAL A 252 -21.98 25.58 -9.14
C VAL A 252 -21.73 26.53 -7.98
N ASP A 253 -22.51 26.40 -6.92
CA ASP A 253 -22.39 27.16 -5.67
C ASP A 253 -21.76 26.30 -4.54
N GLU A 254 -21.35 26.97 -3.47
CA GLU A 254 -20.87 26.33 -2.24
C GLU A 254 -21.89 25.32 -1.71
N GLY A 255 -21.47 24.08 -1.45
CA GLY A 255 -22.34 23.02 -0.94
C GLY A 255 -23.14 22.25 -2.01
N ASP A 256 -23.13 22.70 -3.27
CA ASP A 256 -23.73 21.93 -4.37
C ASP A 256 -23.02 20.57 -4.52
N ARG A 257 -23.66 19.66 -5.22
CA ARG A 257 -23.02 18.39 -5.64
C ARG A 257 -22.58 18.49 -7.09
N ILE A 258 -21.41 17.94 -7.37
CA ILE A 258 -20.84 17.85 -8.72
C ILE A 258 -20.58 16.40 -9.09
N VAL A 259 -20.70 16.12 -10.38
CA VAL A 259 -20.25 14.87 -10.99
C VAL A 259 -18.87 15.11 -11.61
N ILE A 260 -17.91 14.33 -11.18
CA ILE A 260 -16.55 14.28 -11.76
C ILE A 260 -16.48 13.02 -12.61
N GLU A 261 -16.15 13.18 -13.89
CA GLU A 261 -16.14 12.11 -14.87
C GLU A 261 -14.75 12.00 -15.51
N SER A 262 -14.18 10.80 -15.51
CA SER A 262 -13.03 10.42 -16.34
C SER A 262 -13.52 9.62 -17.56
N ASP A 263 -12.62 9.12 -18.37
CA ASP A 263 -12.94 8.22 -19.47
C ASP A 263 -13.45 6.83 -19.02
N THR A 264 -13.24 6.49 -17.76
CA THR A 264 -13.59 5.16 -17.22
C THR A 264 -14.74 5.19 -16.23
N HIS A 265 -14.81 6.21 -15.36
CA HIS A 265 -15.73 6.23 -14.23
C HIS A 265 -16.27 7.64 -13.94
N LYS A 266 -17.33 7.66 -13.13
CA LYS A 266 -17.94 8.87 -12.57
C LYS A 266 -18.06 8.75 -11.06
N VAL A 267 -17.84 9.85 -10.38
CA VAL A 267 -18.10 9.99 -8.93
C VAL A 267 -18.90 11.26 -8.70
N GLU A 268 -19.76 11.22 -7.69
CA GLU A 268 -20.53 12.39 -7.25
C GLU A 268 -20.06 12.81 -5.85
N VAL A 269 -19.81 14.11 -5.68
CA VAL A 269 -19.21 14.63 -4.45
C VAL A 269 -19.72 16.04 -4.18
N PRO A 270 -19.95 16.43 -2.91
CA PRO A 270 -20.23 17.82 -2.56
C PRO A 270 -19.01 18.70 -2.83
N VAL A 271 -19.22 19.99 -3.08
CA VAL A 271 -18.16 20.93 -3.45
C VAL A 271 -18.02 22.07 -2.44
N ALA A 272 -16.77 22.43 -2.17
CA ALA A 272 -16.39 23.68 -1.54
C ALA A 272 -15.73 24.60 -2.58
N VAL A 273 -16.10 25.87 -2.57
CA VAL A 273 -15.55 26.86 -3.49
C VAL A 273 -14.43 27.62 -2.79
N THR A 274 -13.19 27.44 -3.25
CA THR A 274 -12.01 27.98 -2.59
C THR A 274 -10.95 28.49 -3.55
N THR A 275 -10.22 29.53 -3.15
CA THR A 275 -9.08 30.06 -3.90
C THR A 275 -7.78 29.26 -3.72
N VAL A 276 -7.79 28.26 -2.82
CA VAL A 276 -6.62 27.38 -2.60
C VAL A 276 -6.38 26.49 -3.82
N THR A 277 -7.45 26.02 -4.44
CA THR A 277 -7.37 25.19 -5.64
C THR A 277 -7.21 26.06 -6.88
N ALA A 278 -6.21 25.75 -7.71
CA ALA A 278 -5.92 26.53 -8.92
C ALA A 278 -7.02 26.35 -9.98
N LYS A 279 -7.23 27.37 -10.80
CA LYS A 279 -8.16 27.31 -11.95
C LYS A 279 -7.83 26.15 -12.88
N GLY A 280 -8.86 25.47 -13.36
CA GLY A 280 -8.73 24.28 -14.20
C GLY A 280 -8.37 23.00 -13.44
N MET A 281 -8.33 23.04 -12.10
CA MET A 281 -8.10 21.90 -11.24
C MET A 281 -9.28 21.66 -10.30
N VAL A 282 -9.47 20.41 -9.91
CA VAL A 282 -10.31 20.03 -8.77
C VAL A 282 -9.49 19.16 -7.83
N TYR A 283 -9.54 19.48 -6.55
CA TYR A 283 -8.97 18.62 -5.52
C TYR A 283 -10.07 17.76 -4.91
N VAL A 284 -9.82 16.47 -4.75
CA VAL A 284 -10.74 15.55 -4.05
C VAL A 284 -9.89 14.67 -3.14
N PRO A 285 -10.15 14.63 -1.82
CA PRO A 285 -9.42 13.75 -0.93
C PRO A 285 -9.66 12.29 -1.30
N LYS A 286 -8.62 11.46 -1.21
CA LYS A 286 -8.74 10.02 -1.47
C LYS A 286 -9.04 9.23 -0.20
N ASN A 287 -9.27 7.93 -0.35
CA ASN A 287 -9.56 6.93 0.68
C ASN A 287 -11.00 6.91 1.24
N TRP A 288 -11.90 7.71 0.71
CA TRP A 288 -13.31 7.66 1.05
C TRP A 288 -14.04 6.63 0.19
N THR A 289 -14.63 5.61 0.82
CA THR A 289 -15.35 4.54 0.09
C THR A 289 -16.60 5.07 -0.62
N ALA A 290 -17.25 6.08 -0.05
CA ALA A 290 -18.40 6.73 -0.67
C ALA A 290 -18.05 7.52 -1.96
N VAL A 291 -16.79 7.97 -2.08
CA VAL A 291 -16.27 8.68 -3.25
C VAL A 291 -14.96 8.03 -3.69
N PRO A 292 -15.03 6.92 -4.43
CA PRO A 292 -13.86 6.14 -4.79
C PRO A 292 -13.04 6.80 -5.91
N VAL A 293 -12.33 7.86 -5.56
CA VAL A 293 -11.55 8.72 -6.48
C VAL A 293 -10.52 7.92 -7.29
N ASN A 294 -10.00 6.84 -6.74
CA ASN A 294 -9.05 5.98 -7.45
C ASN A 294 -9.64 5.33 -8.70
N LEU A 295 -10.96 5.18 -8.81
CA LEU A 295 -11.61 4.68 -10.01
C LEU A 295 -11.54 5.67 -11.18
N LEU A 296 -11.42 6.97 -10.91
CA LEU A 296 -11.25 8.00 -11.94
C LEU A 296 -9.87 7.94 -12.60
N ARG A 297 -8.89 7.28 -11.95
CA ARG A 297 -7.51 7.19 -12.40
C ARG A 297 -7.33 5.90 -13.20
N ASN A 298 -7.00 6.03 -14.47
CA ASN A 298 -6.79 4.87 -15.36
C ASN A 298 -5.32 4.41 -15.46
N GLY A 299 -4.56 4.60 -14.38
CA GLY A 299 -3.17 4.16 -14.27
C GLY A 299 -2.15 5.14 -14.87
N GLU A 300 -2.58 6.32 -15.30
CA GLU A 300 -1.67 7.39 -15.68
C GLU A 300 -0.98 7.99 -14.45
N GLU A 301 0.32 8.17 -14.54
CA GLU A 301 1.06 8.93 -13.54
C GLU A 301 0.71 10.42 -13.67
N GLY A 302 0.47 11.08 -12.53
CA GLY A 302 0.19 12.51 -12.51
C GLY A 302 -1.29 12.88 -12.40
N ALA A 303 -1.64 14.07 -12.82
CA ALA A 303 -3.00 14.61 -12.78
C ALA A 303 -3.85 14.03 -13.90
N VAL A 304 -4.99 13.42 -13.54
CA VAL A 304 -5.93 12.83 -14.50
C VAL A 304 -6.79 13.90 -15.13
N SER A 305 -6.98 13.84 -16.46
CA SER A 305 -7.91 14.73 -17.17
C SER A 305 -9.34 14.29 -16.90
N ILE A 306 -10.18 15.24 -16.47
CA ILE A 306 -11.56 15.00 -16.08
C ILE A 306 -12.50 16.06 -16.64
N LYS A 307 -13.78 15.72 -16.62
CA LYS A 307 -14.90 16.63 -16.89
C LYS A 307 -15.72 16.80 -15.60
N ILE A 308 -16.22 18.00 -15.39
CA ILE A 308 -17.05 18.34 -14.22
C ILE A 308 -18.39 18.85 -14.73
N SER A 309 -19.46 18.45 -14.06
CA SER A 309 -20.80 19.01 -14.25
C SER A 309 -21.53 19.11 -12.92
N LYS A 310 -22.47 20.04 -12.79
CA LYS A 310 -23.39 20.08 -11.64
C LYS A 310 -24.21 18.79 -11.62
N ALA A 311 -24.39 18.20 -10.45
CA ALA A 311 -25.30 17.09 -10.27
C ALA A 311 -26.74 17.55 -10.46
N GLY A 312 -27.57 16.71 -11.04
CA GLY A 312 -28.99 17.04 -11.34
C GLY A 312 -29.88 17.01 -10.11
#